data_ed7fbc4eeeaf41f00e92be9e23abf2a2
#
_entry.id   ed7fbc4eeeaf41f00e92be9e23abf2a2
#
_cell.length_a   1.000
_cell.length_b   1.000
_cell.length_c   1.000
_cell.angle_alpha   90.00
_cell.angle_beta   90.00
_cell.angle_gamma   90.00
#
_symmetry.space_group_name_H-M   'P 1'
#
loop_
_entity.id
_entity.type
_entity.pdbx_description
1 polymer ?
#
loop_
_entity_poly.entity_id
_entity_poly.type
_entity_poly.pdbx_seq_one_letter_code
_entity_poly.pdbx_strand_id
1 'polypeptide(L)'
;MRVLLLLVIGGALWAQAPAAPAKPAASPAAGSADPVVFTAGSTRMTKSEFETLVKNLPDSIRGQIGGDTPEARRRFAEQLGEVILFANEARKRGLDSTPTAKAQVFLQERSLLAGLLYQQMLEANKPAGEASKAWFDAHQADYEQAKARHILIRFKGSPVPLKPNQQDLSEEDALARTKAIRERIVKGEDFAAVAKAESDDAGSGAKGGDLGVFGHGRMVPVFEEAAFKLPIAEVSQPVKSQFGWHLIQVQERTVRNFAEVKAEIDKRLQTENAQKAMQAFKSSAKPVLDETYFGKPAPAAPPQAAPPPVQPPK
;
A
#
# COMPACT_ATOMS: atom_id res chain seq x y z
N MET A 1 -16.93 9.42 32.18
CA MET A 1 -16.88 8.04 31.67
C MET A 1 -15.63 7.94 30.81
N ARG A 2 -14.49 7.56 31.42
CA ARG A 2 -13.21 7.38 30.70
C ARG A 2 -13.32 6.08 29.93
N VAL A 3 -13.30 6.17 28.60
CA VAL A 3 -13.25 5.03 27.70
C VAL A 3 -11.96 4.28 28.00
N LEU A 4 -12.11 3.09 28.55
CA LEU A 4 -11.02 2.12 28.69
C LEU A 4 -10.61 1.73 27.27
N LEU A 5 -9.53 2.36 26.77
CA LEU A 5 -8.94 2.00 25.50
C LEU A 5 -8.33 0.61 25.71
N LEU A 6 -9.07 -0.43 25.35
CA LEU A 6 -8.58 -1.79 25.26
C LEU A 6 -7.45 -1.77 24.22
N LEU A 7 -6.21 -1.67 24.73
CA LEU A 7 -5.02 -2.02 23.97
C LEU A 7 -5.17 -3.49 23.59
N VAL A 8 -5.75 -3.74 22.41
CA VAL A 8 -5.60 -5.03 21.74
C VAL A 8 -4.13 -5.07 21.29
N ILE A 9 -3.27 -5.40 22.26
CA ILE A 9 -1.90 -5.79 21.97
C ILE A 9 -2.03 -7.11 21.23
N GLY A 10 -2.12 -7.04 19.90
CA GLY A 10 -2.02 -8.19 19.05
C GLY A 10 -0.68 -8.87 19.32
N GLY A 11 -0.69 -9.91 20.14
CA GLY A 11 0.29 -10.96 20.19
C GLY A 11 1.75 -10.62 20.41
N ALA A 12 2.10 -10.12 21.57
CA ALA A 12 3.44 -10.31 22.10
C ALA A 12 3.38 -10.52 23.62
N LEU A 13 2.72 -11.57 24.05
CA LEU A 13 2.88 -12.10 25.39
C LEU A 13 3.80 -13.31 25.31
N TRP A 14 4.96 -13.18 25.86
CA TRP A 14 5.96 -14.25 26.02
C TRP A 14 5.29 -15.48 26.64
N ALA A 15 5.11 -16.52 25.85
CA ALA A 15 4.79 -17.84 26.36
C ALA A 15 6.06 -18.42 26.98
N GLN A 16 6.21 -18.28 28.30
CA GLN A 16 7.14 -19.13 29.03
C GLN A 16 6.59 -20.55 29.02
N ALA A 17 7.40 -21.50 28.54
CA ALA A 17 7.18 -22.91 28.73
C ALA A 17 6.99 -23.20 30.26
N PRO A 18 6.21 -24.23 30.62
CA PRO A 18 6.03 -24.58 32.05
C PRO A 18 7.38 -24.92 32.63
N ALA A 19 7.93 -24.01 33.43
CA ALA A 19 9.11 -24.24 34.19
C ALA A 19 8.75 -25.20 35.34
N ALA A 20 9.54 -26.24 35.51
CA ALA A 20 9.59 -27.08 36.70
C ALA A 20 9.69 -26.19 37.95
N PRO A 21 9.19 -26.64 39.13
CA PRO A 21 9.17 -25.81 40.33
C PRO A 21 10.60 -25.37 40.66
N ALA A 22 10.88 -24.11 40.47
CA ALA A 22 12.17 -23.52 40.79
C ALA A 22 12.32 -23.43 42.31
N LYS A 23 13.41 -23.98 42.82
CA LYS A 23 13.98 -23.72 44.13
C LYS A 23 13.94 -22.21 44.40
N PRO A 24 13.66 -21.77 45.64
CA PRO A 24 13.66 -20.33 45.93
C PRO A 24 15.03 -19.76 45.58
N ALA A 25 15.02 -18.84 44.63
CA ALA A 25 16.22 -18.15 44.20
C ALA A 25 16.73 -17.29 45.35
N ALA A 26 18.00 -17.47 45.65
CA ALA A 26 18.74 -16.64 46.60
C ALA A 26 18.60 -15.17 46.23
N SER A 27 18.47 -14.29 47.23
CA SER A 27 18.55 -12.84 47.03
C SER A 27 19.74 -12.48 46.18
N PRO A 28 19.56 -11.68 45.10
CA PRO A 28 20.68 -11.26 44.27
C PRO A 28 21.65 -10.42 45.12
N ALA A 29 22.91 -10.80 45.08
CA ALA A 29 23.99 -10.05 45.69
C ALA A 29 24.00 -8.61 45.15
N ALA A 30 24.22 -7.64 46.03
CA ALA A 30 24.41 -6.24 45.71
C ALA A 30 25.54 -6.11 44.67
N GLY A 31 25.20 -5.72 43.44
CA GLY A 31 26.18 -5.54 42.36
C GLY A 31 25.67 -5.68 40.94
N SER A 32 24.37 -5.88 40.65
CA SER A 32 23.90 -5.93 39.28
C SER A 32 23.72 -4.53 38.73
N ALA A 33 24.42 -4.22 37.63
CA ALA A 33 24.35 -2.96 36.89
C ALA A 33 22.96 -2.69 36.24
N ASP A 34 21.94 -3.52 36.48
CA ASP A 34 20.61 -3.46 35.86
C ASP A 34 19.49 -3.47 36.90
N PRO A 35 19.11 -2.29 37.43
CA PRO A 35 18.13 -2.18 38.50
C PRO A 35 16.71 -2.55 38.02
N VAL A 36 15.89 -3.11 38.95
CA VAL A 36 14.46 -3.30 38.72
C VAL A 36 13.79 -1.93 38.67
N VAL A 37 13.16 -1.58 37.51
CA VAL A 37 12.51 -0.30 37.29
C VAL A 37 10.99 -0.40 37.21
N PHE A 38 10.46 -1.63 37.10
CA PHE A 38 9.03 -1.88 36.96
C PHE A 38 8.63 -3.10 37.82
N THR A 39 7.52 -2.98 38.53
CA THR A 39 6.92 -4.09 39.31
C THR A 39 5.40 -4.01 39.22
N ALA A 40 4.74 -5.11 38.83
CA ALA A 40 3.29 -5.27 38.83
C ALA A 40 2.91 -6.66 39.35
N GLY A 41 2.44 -6.73 40.60
CA GLY A 41 2.19 -7.99 41.30
C GLY A 41 3.48 -8.80 41.48
N SER A 42 3.52 -10.02 40.95
CA SER A 42 4.71 -10.88 40.95
C SER A 42 5.68 -10.61 39.80
N THR A 43 5.27 -9.82 38.80
CA THR A 43 6.11 -9.49 37.62
C THR A 43 7.05 -8.36 37.99
N ARG A 44 8.34 -8.58 37.74
CA ARG A 44 9.40 -7.58 37.87
C ARG A 44 10.15 -7.47 36.54
N MET A 45 10.51 -6.28 36.16
CA MET A 45 11.36 -6.02 34.99
C MET A 45 12.52 -5.12 35.37
N THR A 46 13.69 -5.48 34.90
CA THR A 46 14.89 -4.65 35.04
C THR A 46 14.83 -3.52 34.01
N LYS A 47 15.74 -2.56 34.13
CA LYS A 47 15.84 -1.44 33.17
C LYS A 47 16.07 -1.93 31.75
N SER A 48 17.00 -2.86 31.54
CA SER A 48 17.30 -3.39 30.19
C SER A 48 16.13 -4.19 29.61
N GLU A 49 15.42 -4.96 30.42
CA GLU A 49 14.22 -5.68 29.98
C GLU A 49 13.11 -4.72 29.57
N PHE A 50 12.85 -3.68 30.37
CA PHE A 50 11.84 -2.68 30.03
C PHE A 50 12.22 -1.87 28.79
N GLU A 51 13.47 -1.44 28.65
CA GLU A 51 13.97 -0.73 27.46
C GLU A 51 13.91 -1.63 26.21
N THR A 52 14.25 -2.91 26.35
CA THR A 52 14.12 -3.89 25.26
C THR A 52 12.68 -4.06 24.83
N LEU A 53 11.74 -4.15 25.78
CA LEU A 53 10.32 -4.21 25.49
C LEU A 53 9.87 -2.97 24.70
N VAL A 54 10.17 -1.76 25.20
CA VAL A 54 9.78 -0.50 24.54
C VAL A 54 10.38 -0.38 23.15
N LYS A 55 11.65 -0.74 22.96
CA LYS A 55 12.35 -0.70 21.68
C LYS A 55 11.70 -1.61 20.62
N ASN A 56 11.19 -2.77 21.05
CA ASN A 56 10.60 -3.78 20.16
C ASN A 56 9.08 -3.65 20.02
N LEU A 57 8.46 -2.61 20.58
CA LEU A 57 7.05 -2.35 20.34
C LEU A 57 6.81 -2.03 18.86
N PRO A 58 5.70 -2.51 18.25
CA PRO A 58 5.27 -2.08 16.95
C PRO A 58 5.14 -0.55 16.85
N ASP A 59 5.46 0.04 15.68
CA ASP A 59 5.41 1.49 15.49
C ASP A 59 4.02 2.08 15.77
N SER A 60 2.96 1.32 15.47
CA SER A 60 1.58 1.70 15.77
C SER A 60 1.34 1.89 17.26
N ILE A 61 1.94 1.04 18.12
CA ILE A 61 1.85 1.15 19.57
C ILE A 61 2.77 2.26 20.06
N ARG A 62 3.99 2.36 19.54
CA ARG A 62 4.95 3.42 19.87
C ARG A 62 4.38 4.81 19.60
N GLY A 63 3.67 4.99 18.47
CA GLY A 63 2.97 6.23 18.15
C GLY A 63 1.85 6.57 19.14
N GLN A 64 1.11 5.57 19.63
CA GLN A 64 0.01 5.78 20.59
C GLN A 64 0.49 6.17 21.98
N ILE A 65 1.64 5.69 22.43
CA ILE A 65 2.20 6.05 23.75
C ILE A 65 2.86 7.45 23.77
N GLY A 66 2.96 8.13 22.60
CA GLY A 66 3.46 9.50 22.53
C GLY A 66 4.97 9.64 22.44
N GLY A 67 5.66 8.64 21.87
CA GLY A 67 7.10 8.68 21.65
C GLY A 67 7.94 8.13 22.78
N ASP A 68 9.23 8.47 22.79
CA ASP A 68 10.24 7.92 23.72
C ASP A 68 10.66 8.95 24.81
N THR A 69 9.68 9.69 25.37
CA THR A 69 9.91 10.61 26.48
C THR A 69 9.73 9.92 27.81
N PRO A 70 10.33 10.42 28.92
CA PRO A 70 10.12 9.86 30.26
C PRO A 70 8.65 9.77 30.65
N GLU A 71 7.83 10.77 30.30
CA GLU A 71 6.40 10.83 30.58
C GLU A 71 5.63 9.79 29.76
N ALA A 72 6.02 9.56 28.51
CA ALA A 72 5.43 8.54 27.65
C ALA A 72 5.76 7.14 28.17
N ARG A 73 7.02 6.89 28.54
CA ARG A 73 7.45 5.63 29.16
C ARG A 73 6.71 5.35 30.47
N ARG A 74 6.52 6.37 31.31
CA ARG A 74 5.77 6.24 32.55
C ARG A 74 4.31 5.87 32.32
N ARG A 75 3.62 6.56 31.43
CA ARG A 75 2.22 6.23 31.05
C ARG A 75 2.10 4.82 30.52
N PHE A 76 3.03 4.42 29.66
CA PHE A 76 3.06 3.04 29.13
C PHE A 76 3.28 2.02 30.25
N ALA A 77 4.22 2.27 31.18
CA ALA A 77 4.47 1.39 32.33
C ALA A 77 3.24 1.25 33.22
N GLU A 78 2.52 2.35 33.50
CA GLU A 78 1.29 2.33 34.28
C GLU A 78 0.21 1.48 33.57
N GLN A 79 -0.03 1.67 32.28
CA GLN A 79 -0.97 0.86 31.50
C GLN A 79 -0.57 -0.61 31.42
N LEU A 80 0.71 -0.89 31.18
CA LEU A 80 1.25 -2.25 31.17
C LEU A 80 1.05 -2.92 32.53
N GLY A 81 1.25 -2.16 33.60
CA GLY A 81 1.04 -2.64 34.97
C GLY A 81 -0.41 -3.09 35.22
N GLU A 82 -1.38 -2.29 34.80
CA GLU A 82 -2.80 -2.67 34.88
C GLU A 82 -3.08 -3.96 34.12
N VAL A 83 -2.60 -4.08 32.86
CA VAL A 83 -2.78 -5.28 32.04
C VAL A 83 -2.17 -6.51 32.71
N ILE A 84 -0.97 -6.39 33.29
CA ILE A 84 -0.29 -7.50 33.98
C ILE A 84 -1.06 -7.91 35.24
N LEU A 85 -1.57 -6.96 36.03
CA LEU A 85 -2.36 -7.25 37.21
C LEU A 85 -3.65 -7.99 36.85
N PHE A 86 -4.38 -7.54 35.83
CA PHE A 86 -5.57 -8.23 35.32
C PHE A 86 -5.24 -9.64 34.81
N ALA A 87 -4.15 -9.79 34.06
CA ALA A 87 -3.72 -11.08 33.53
C ALA A 87 -3.35 -12.07 34.67
N ASN A 88 -2.66 -11.58 35.71
CA ASN A 88 -2.33 -12.39 36.85
C ASN A 88 -3.58 -12.85 37.64
N GLU A 89 -4.57 -11.98 37.80
CA GLU A 89 -5.84 -12.34 38.41
C GLU A 89 -6.65 -13.33 37.55
N ALA A 90 -6.67 -13.14 36.24
CA ALA A 90 -7.29 -14.07 35.31
C ALA A 90 -6.67 -15.48 35.37
N ARG A 91 -5.33 -15.57 35.48
CA ARG A 91 -4.63 -16.86 35.69
C ARG A 91 -5.01 -17.51 37.04
N LYS A 92 -5.08 -16.75 38.15
CA LYS A 92 -5.53 -17.28 39.43
C LYS A 92 -6.94 -17.87 39.36
N ARG A 93 -7.80 -17.31 38.50
CA ARG A 93 -9.16 -17.80 38.25
C ARG A 93 -9.23 -18.92 37.21
N GLY A 94 -8.11 -19.36 36.64
CA GLY A 94 -8.04 -20.42 35.65
C GLY A 94 -8.58 -20.03 34.26
N LEU A 95 -8.75 -18.73 33.95
CA LEU A 95 -9.31 -18.28 32.71
C LEU A 95 -8.40 -18.59 31.52
N ASP A 96 -7.08 -18.61 31.71
CA ASP A 96 -6.07 -19.01 30.72
C ASP A 96 -6.17 -20.50 30.31
N SER A 97 -6.79 -21.33 31.15
CA SER A 97 -6.98 -22.76 30.92
C SER A 97 -8.26 -23.10 30.18
N THR A 98 -9.14 -22.13 29.96
CA THR A 98 -10.40 -22.33 29.23
C THR A 98 -10.16 -22.72 27.76
N PRO A 99 -11.05 -23.53 27.14
CA PRO A 99 -10.92 -23.88 25.72
C PRO A 99 -10.82 -22.64 24.80
N THR A 100 -11.60 -21.60 25.10
CA THR A 100 -11.61 -20.34 24.35
C THR A 100 -10.27 -19.62 24.44
N ALA A 101 -9.72 -19.46 25.64
CA ALA A 101 -8.42 -18.80 25.83
C ALA A 101 -7.31 -19.56 25.12
N LYS A 102 -7.27 -20.89 25.27
CA LYS A 102 -6.29 -21.75 24.58
C LYS A 102 -6.36 -21.62 23.07
N ALA A 103 -7.57 -21.62 22.50
CA ALA A 103 -7.75 -21.47 21.05
C ALA A 103 -7.26 -20.07 20.57
N GLN A 104 -7.58 -19.01 21.31
CA GLN A 104 -7.15 -17.66 20.97
C GLN A 104 -5.62 -17.50 21.06
N VAL A 105 -5.00 -17.98 22.13
CA VAL A 105 -3.54 -17.93 22.29
C VAL A 105 -2.85 -18.72 21.17
N PHE A 106 -3.35 -19.92 20.86
CA PHE A 106 -2.82 -20.75 19.78
C PHE A 106 -2.82 -19.99 18.44
N LEU A 107 -3.94 -19.36 18.06
CA LEU A 107 -4.05 -18.62 16.81
C LEU A 107 -3.18 -17.37 16.81
N GLN A 108 -3.12 -16.62 17.91
CA GLN A 108 -2.31 -15.42 18.02
C GLN A 108 -0.81 -15.71 17.90
N GLU A 109 -0.33 -16.74 18.62
CA GLU A 109 1.07 -17.16 18.54
C GLU A 109 1.46 -17.56 17.11
N ARG A 110 0.65 -18.38 16.44
CA ARG A 110 0.90 -18.83 15.05
C ARG A 110 0.87 -17.65 14.07
N SER A 111 -0.06 -16.74 14.24
CA SER A 111 -0.14 -15.53 13.41
C SER A 111 1.08 -14.62 13.59
N LEU A 112 1.53 -14.44 14.83
CA LEU A 112 2.75 -13.69 15.12
C LEU A 112 3.98 -14.31 14.46
N LEU A 113 4.19 -15.62 14.66
CA LEU A 113 5.34 -16.33 14.09
C LEU A 113 5.32 -16.31 12.56
N ALA A 114 4.14 -16.46 11.94
CA ALA A 114 3.98 -16.36 10.50
C ALA A 114 4.33 -14.94 10.00
N GLY A 115 3.92 -13.90 10.73
CA GLY A 115 4.26 -12.51 10.42
C GLY A 115 5.76 -12.24 10.53
N LEU A 116 6.43 -12.75 11.58
CA LEU A 116 7.88 -12.63 11.76
C LEU A 116 8.65 -13.33 10.63
N LEU A 117 8.23 -14.54 10.25
CA LEU A 117 8.82 -15.25 9.12
C LEU A 117 8.66 -14.46 7.82
N TYR A 118 7.48 -13.88 7.59
CA TYR A 118 7.24 -13.05 6.40
C TYR A 118 8.19 -11.84 6.37
N GLN A 119 8.35 -11.14 7.48
CA GLN A 119 9.28 -10.01 7.58
C GLN A 119 10.72 -10.45 7.34
N GLN A 120 11.13 -11.58 7.91
CA GLN A 120 12.46 -12.15 7.66
C GLN A 120 12.66 -12.49 6.18
N MET A 121 11.65 -13.07 5.52
CA MET A 121 11.70 -13.37 4.09
C MET A 121 11.81 -12.09 3.24
N LEU A 122 11.10 -11.02 3.59
CA LEU A 122 11.26 -9.73 2.92
C LEU A 122 12.70 -9.21 3.04
N GLU A 123 13.25 -9.20 4.26
CA GLU A 123 14.62 -8.72 4.50
C GLU A 123 15.68 -9.56 3.78
N ALA A 124 15.55 -10.90 3.82
CA ALA A 124 16.47 -11.82 3.18
C ALA A 124 16.42 -11.76 1.63
N ASN A 125 15.35 -11.22 1.06
CA ASN A 125 15.13 -11.17 -0.39
C ASN A 125 15.23 -9.74 -0.96
N LYS A 126 15.93 -8.85 -0.27
CA LYS A 126 16.28 -7.54 -0.83
C LYS A 126 17.08 -7.71 -2.11
N PRO A 127 16.72 -6.98 -3.18
CA PRO A 127 17.49 -7.08 -4.42
C PRO A 127 18.90 -6.50 -4.23
N ALA A 128 19.90 -7.14 -4.84
CA ALA A 128 21.19 -6.51 -5.02
C ALA A 128 21.05 -5.28 -5.95
N GLY A 129 21.88 -4.24 -5.75
CA GLY A 129 21.76 -3.00 -6.52
C GLY A 129 21.85 -3.20 -8.04
N GLU A 130 22.63 -4.18 -8.49
CA GLU A 130 22.72 -4.56 -9.91
C GLU A 130 21.42 -5.17 -10.45
N ALA A 131 20.69 -5.95 -9.64
CA ALA A 131 19.41 -6.52 -10.06
C ALA A 131 18.36 -5.45 -10.33
N SER A 132 18.31 -4.42 -9.51
CA SER A 132 17.38 -3.30 -9.69
C SER A 132 17.71 -2.49 -10.93
N LYS A 133 19.00 -2.30 -11.22
CA LYS A 133 19.45 -1.61 -12.44
C LYS A 133 19.13 -2.44 -13.69
N ALA A 134 19.43 -3.74 -13.68
CA ALA A 134 19.12 -4.63 -14.79
C ALA A 134 17.60 -4.71 -15.04
N TRP A 135 16.81 -4.72 -13.98
CA TRP A 135 15.35 -4.68 -14.10
C TRP A 135 14.88 -3.37 -14.75
N PHE A 136 15.41 -2.23 -14.29
CA PHE A 136 15.09 -0.92 -14.89
C PHE A 136 15.45 -0.87 -16.38
N ASP A 137 16.65 -1.34 -16.75
CA ASP A 137 17.11 -1.32 -18.14
C ASP A 137 16.23 -2.17 -19.07
N ALA A 138 15.67 -3.27 -18.55
CA ALA A 138 14.72 -4.12 -19.27
C ALA A 138 13.28 -3.56 -19.32
N HIS A 139 12.93 -2.60 -18.45
CA HIS A 139 11.57 -2.09 -18.26
C HIS A 139 11.50 -0.56 -18.37
N GLN A 140 12.39 0.06 -19.14
CA GLN A 140 12.41 1.53 -19.29
C GLN A 140 11.07 2.10 -19.79
N ALA A 141 10.36 1.34 -20.61
CA ALA A 141 9.05 1.73 -21.10
C ALA A 141 8.02 1.96 -19.98
N ASP A 142 8.10 1.20 -18.87
CA ASP A 142 7.19 1.35 -17.73
C ASP A 142 7.39 2.71 -17.00
N TYR A 143 8.55 3.34 -17.21
CA TYR A 143 8.96 4.62 -16.59
C TYR A 143 8.94 5.79 -17.58
N GLU A 144 8.39 5.56 -18.77
CA GLU A 144 8.20 6.63 -19.74
C GLU A 144 7.17 7.64 -19.24
N GLN A 145 7.44 8.92 -19.51
CA GLN A 145 6.56 10.04 -19.18
C GLN A 145 6.36 10.88 -20.42
N ALA A 146 5.15 11.37 -20.58
CA ALA A 146 4.79 12.30 -21.64
C ALA A 146 4.34 13.62 -21.04
N LYS A 147 4.84 14.73 -21.59
CA LYS A 147 4.23 16.04 -21.42
C LYS A 147 3.32 16.29 -22.60
N ALA A 148 2.03 16.49 -22.35
CA ALA A 148 1.07 16.64 -23.43
C ALA A 148 0.06 17.74 -23.13
N ARG A 149 -0.61 18.17 -24.20
CA ARG A 149 -1.78 19.01 -24.15
C ARG A 149 -2.91 18.38 -24.95
N HIS A 150 -4.16 18.72 -24.60
CA HIS A 150 -5.31 18.19 -25.28
C HIS A 150 -6.42 19.22 -25.46
N ILE A 151 -7.32 18.92 -26.40
CA ILE A 151 -8.60 19.58 -26.57
C ILE A 151 -9.67 18.52 -26.43
N LEU A 152 -10.65 18.73 -25.57
CA LEU A 152 -11.80 17.86 -25.36
C LEU A 152 -13.05 18.48 -25.97
N ILE A 153 -13.77 17.74 -26.76
CA ILE A 153 -15.11 18.07 -27.24
C ILE A 153 -16.07 17.01 -26.68
N ARG A 154 -16.89 17.44 -25.72
CA ARG A 154 -17.87 16.57 -25.11
C ARG A 154 -19.03 16.24 -26.06
N PHE A 155 -19.73 15.15 -25.77
CA PHE A 155 -20.98 14.79 -26.45
C PHE A 155 -22.06 14.45 -25.43
N LYS A 156 -23.29 14.30 -25.87
CA LYS A 156 -24.44 13.93 -25.03
C LYS A 156 -24.18 12.64 -24.27
N GLY A 157 -24.37 12.68 -22.94
CA GLY A 157 -24.05 11.57 -22.05
C GLY A 157 -22.62 11.59 -21.46
N SER A 158 -21.78 12.55 -21.85
CA SER A 158 -20.49 12.78 -21.21
C SER A 158 -20.67 13.23 -19.75
N PRO A 159 -19.84 12.76 -18.81
CA PRO A 159 -19.83 13.25 -17.41
C PRO A 159 -19.28 14.69 -17.28
N VAL A 160 -18.68 15.24 -18.33
CA VAL A 160 -18.19 16.63 -18.33
C VAL A 160 -19.38 17.58 -18.37
N PRO A 161 -19.50 18.55 -17.44
CA PRO A 161 -20.62 19.48 -17.42
C PRO A 161 -20.64 20.39 -18.65
N LEU A 162 -21.85 20.76 -19.10
CA LEU A 162 -22.02 21.76 -20.15
C LEU A 162 -21.59 23.15 -19.63
N LYS A 163 -20.94 23.91 -20.48
CA LYS A 163 -20.71 25.33 -20.25
C LYS A 163 -22.02 26.10 -20.36
N PRO A 164 -22.17 27.26 -19.73
CA PRO A 164 -23.33 28.12 -19.94
C PRO A 164 -23.56 28.38 -21.43
N ASN A 165 -24.82 28.21 -21.87
CA ASN A 165 -25.26 28.39 -23.27
C ASN A 165 -24.61 27.45 -24.31
N GLN A 166 -23.94 26.38 -23.89
CA GLN A 166 -23.37 25.40 -24.77
C GLN A 166 -24.43 24.41 -25.26
N GLN A 167 -24.42 24.13 -26.58
CA GLN A 167 -25.25 23.08 -27.16
C GLN A 167 -24.72 21.70 -26.77
N ASP A 168 -25.61 20.79 -26.36
CA ASP A 168 -25.28 19.39 -26.08
C ASP A 168 -25.23 18.62 -27.39
N LEU A 169 -24.04 18.44 -27.95
CA LEU A 169 -23.81 17.84 -29.25
C LEU A 169 -24.12 16.34 -29.25
N SER A 170 -24.62 15.82 -30.38
CA SER A 170 -24.58 14.41 -30.65
C SER A 170 -23.13 13.91 -30.75
N GLU A 171 -22.91 12.61 -30.60
CA GLU A 171 -21.56 12.03 -30.76
C GLU A 171 -20.98 12.33 -32.16
N GLU A 172 -21.81 12.28 -33.17
CA GLU A 172 -21.44 12.54 -34.58
C GLU A 172 -21.06 14.00 -34.79
N ASP A 173 -21.85 14.94 -34.27
CA ASP A 173 -21.55 16.38 -34.35
C ASP A 173 -20.28 16.76 -33.58
N ALA A 174 -20.07 16.13 -32.39
CA ALA A 174 -18.86 16.32 -31.61
C ALA A 174 -17.62 15.80 -32.37
N LEU A 175 -17.72 14.64 -33.03
CA LEU A 175 -16.66 14.13 -33.89
C LEU A 175 -16.37 15.04 -35.05
N ALA A 176 -17.42 15.52 -35.74
CA ALA A 176 -17.29 16.46 -36.88
C ALA A 176 -16.58 17.75 -36.44
N ARG A 177 -16.99 18.34 -35.30
CA ARG A 177 -16.34 19.51 -34.70
C ARG A 177 -14.88 19.22 -34.35
N THR A 178 -14.57 18.07 -33.73
CA THR A 178 -13.21 17.68 -33.40
C THR A 178 -12.32 17.56 -34.63
N LYS A 179 -12.82 16.97 -35.72
CA LYS A 179 -12.11 16.89 -36.99
C LYS A 179 -11.84 18.29 -37.58
N ALA A 180 -12.84 19.18 -37.61
CA ALA A 180 -12.68 20.56 -38.09
C ALA A 180 -11.63 21.33 -37.26
N ILE A 181 -11.63 21.17 -35.94
CA ILE A 181 -10.62 21.77 -35.07
C ILE A 181 -9.22 21.23 -35.41
N ARG A 182 -9.10 19.91 -35.58
CA ARG A 182 -7.83 19.29 -35.99
C ARG A 182 -7.29 19.88 -37.31
N GLU A 183 -8.14 20.03 -38.29
CA GLU A 183 -7.74 20.61 -39.59
C GLU A 183 -7.22 22.05 -39.44
N ARG A 184 -7.85 22.87 -38.62
CA ARG A 184 -7.40 24.24 -38.31
C ARG A 184 -6.00 24.23 -37.72
N ILE A 185 -5.76 23.36 -36.72
CA ILE A 185 -4.47 23.24 -36.04
C ILE A 185 -3.39 22.73 -37.00
N VAL A 186 -3.69 21.72 -37.82
CA VAL A 186 -2.74 21.19 -38.83
C VAL A 186 -2.41 22.23 -39.89
N LYS A 187 -3.33 23.16 -40.17
CA LYS A 187 -3.09 24.31 -41.08
C LYS A 187 -2.32 25.45 -40.42
N GLY A 188 -1.92 25.30 -39.12
CA GLY A 188 -1.05 26.26 -38.44
C GLY A 188 -1.71 27.13 -37.37
N GLU A 189 -2.99 26.89 -37.06
CA GLU A 189 -3.62 27.61 -35.96
C GLU A 189 -2.99 27.15 -34.59
N ASP A 190 -2.78 28.10 -33.70
CA ASP A 190 -2.13 27.79 -32.42
C ASP A 190 -2.99 26.87 -31.53
N PHE A 191 -2.45 25.71 -31.21
CA PHE A 191 -3.14 24.70 -30.40
C PHE A 191 -3.65 25.26 -29.08
N ALA A 192 -2.84 26.09 -28.39
CA ALA A 192 -3.21 26.61 -27.06
C ALA A 192 -4.33 27.65 -27.16
N ALA A 193 -4.33 28.46 -28.20
CA ALA A 193 -5.42 29.40 -28.46
C ALA A 193 -6.74 28.67 -28.76
N VAL A 194 -6.68 27.62 -29.62
CA VAL A 194 -7.84 26.78 -29.92
C VAL A 194 -8.33 26.02 -28.66
N ALA A 195 -7.43 25.48 -27.86
CA ALA A 195 -7.80 24.81 -26.62
C ALA A 195 -8.54 25.75 -25.64
N LYS A 196 -8.08 26.99 -25.49
CA LYS A 196 -8.74 27.99 -24.65
C LYS A 196 -10.15 28.34 -25.15
N ALA A 197 -10.33 28.42 -26.46
CA ALA A 197 -11.60 28.80 -27.07
C ALA A 197 -12.59 27.64 -27.14
N GLU A 198 -12.14 26.44 -27.48
CA GLU A 198 -12.99 25.34 -27.94
C GLU A 198 -13.05 24.15 -26.94
N SER A 199 -12.03 23.94 -26.07
CA SER A 199 -11.98 22.76 -25.22
C SER A 199 -13.08 22.78 -24.15
N ASP A 200 -13.77 21.67 -23.99
CA ASP A 200 -14.78 21.46 -22.94
C ASP A 200 -14.17 21.01 -21.60
N ASP A 201 -12.88 20.69 -21.57
CA ASP A 201 -12.15 20.52 -20.32
C ASP A 201 -11.80 21.90 -19.74
N ALA A 202 -12.57 22.36 -18.78
CA ALA A 202 -12.36 23.64 -18.12
C ALA A 202 -11.01 23.72 -17.38
N GLY A 203 -10.50 22.59 -16.88
CA GLY A 203 -9.27 22.52 -16.08
C GLY A 203 -8.02 22.80 -16.91
N SER A 204 -7.85 22.09 -18.02
CA SER A 204 -6.71 22.25 -18.91
C SER A 204 -6.96 23.27 -20.01
N GLY A 205 -8.20 23.43 -20.49
CA GLY A 205 -8.55 24.36 -21.57
C GLY A 205 -8.10 25.77 -21.28
N ALA A 206 -8.37 26.32 -20.09
CA ALA A 206 -7.92 27.66 -19.68
C ALA A 206 -6.38 27.84 -19.73
N LYS A 207 -5.64 26.73 -19.63
CA LYS A 207 -4.17 26.67 -19.70
C LYS A 207 -3.66 26.29 -21.10
N GLY A 208 -4.50 26.39 -22.13
CA GLY A 208 -4.13 26.01 -23.49
C GLY A 208 -4.10 24.49 -23.73
N GLY A 209 -4.85 23.75 -22.93
CA GLY A 209 -4.95 22.30 -22.98
C GLY A 209 -3.86 21.56 -22.21
N ASP A 210 -2.97 22.25 -21.48
CA ASP A 210 -1.82 21.65 -20.79
C ASP A 210 -2.26 20.67 -19.70
N LEU A 211 -1.78 19.43 -19.81
CA LEU A 211 -2.00 18.34 -18.85
C LEU A 211 -0.80 18.11 -17.93
N GLY A 212 0.31 18.84 -18.18
CA GLY A 212 1.58 18.60 -17.50
C GLY A 212 2.22 17.29 -17.92
N VAL A 213 3.12 16.78 -17.06
CA VAL A 213 3.83 15.52 -17.24
C VAL A 213 3.05 14.39 -16.56
N PHE A 214 2.84 13.30 -17.27
CA PHE A 214 2.21 12.10 -16.74
C PHE A 214 2.92 10.83 -17.21
N GLY A 215 2.94 9.80 -16.36
CA GLY A 215 3.40 8.46 -16.69
C GLY A 215 2.22 7.52 -16.94
N HIS A 216 2.54 6.24 -17.15
CA HIS A 216 1.55 5.19 -17.35
C HIS A 216 0.58 5.03 -16.16
N GLY A 217 -0.67 4.65 -16.45
CA GLY A 217 -1.74 4.46 -15.45
C GLY A 217 -2.33 5.75 -14.89
N ARG A 218 -1.98 6.92 -15.44
CA ARG A 218 -2.49 8.22 -14.98
C ARG A 218 -3.63 8.77 -15.81
N MET A 219 -3.79 8.30 -17.03
CA MET A 219 -4.84 8.71 -17.96
C MET A 219 -5.77 7.54 -18.26
N VAL A 220 -6.94 7.83 -18.87
CA VAL A 220 -7.80 6.75 -19.34
C VAL A 220 -7.09 5.95 -20.44
N PRO A 221 -7.24 4.61 -20.49
CA PRO A 221 -6.42 3.74 -21.34
C PRO A 221 -6.35 4.16 -22.80
N VAL A 222 -7.47 4.52 -23.40
CA VAL A 222 -7.52 4.95 -24.83
C VAL A 222 -6.75 6.23 -25.11
N PHE A 223 -6.75 7.18 -24.15
CA PHE A 223 -5.99 8.41 -24.24
C PHE A 223 -4.50 8.14 -24.06
N GLU A 224 -4.15 7.33 -23.05
CA GLU A 224 -2.77 6.97 -22.74
C GLU A 224 -2.11 6.24 -23.92
N GLU A 225 -2.79 5.22 -24.46
CA GLU A 225 -2.30 4.49 -25.61
C GLU A 225 -2.05 5.41 -26.83
N ALA A 226 -2.97 6.34 -27.09
CA ALA A 226 -2.80 7.31 -28.16
C ALA A 226 -1.62 8.26 -27.88
N ALA A 227 -1.50 8.78 -26.66
CA ALA A 227 -0.43 9.72 -26.29
C ALA A 227 0.96 9.07 -26.39
N PHE A 228 1.14 7.84 -25.88
CA PHE A 228 2.45 7.19 -25.90
C PHE A 228 2.86 6.66 -27.30
N LYS A 229 1.91 6.50 -28.24
CA LYS A 229 2.20 6.14 -29.64
C LYS A 229 2.39 7.34 -30.57
N LEU A 230 1.90 8.52 -30.18
CA LEU A 230 1.88 9.70 -31.03
C LEU A 230 3.29 10.28 -31.16
N PRO A 231 3.77 10.61 -32.37
CA PRO A 231 5.01 11.37 -32.53
C PRO A 231 4.95 12.73 -31.84
N ILE A 232 6.11 13.19 -31.34
CA ILE A 232 6.22 14.48 -30.67
C ILE A 232 5.82 15.59 -31.65
N ALA A 233 5.10 16.58 -31.14
CA ALA A 233 4.55 17.74 -31.84
C ALA A 233 3.41 17.43 -32.84
N GLU A 234 3.11 16.19 -33.15
CA GLU A 234 1.96 15.86 -33.99
C GLU A 234 0.64 15.95 -33.21
N VAL A 235 -0.44 16.28 -33.94
CA VAL A 235 -1.80 16.28 -33.39
C VAL A 235 -2.48 14.96 -33.77
N SER A 236 -2.98 14.25 -32.77
CA SER A 236 -3.63 12.96 -32.94
C SER A 236 -4.84 13.03 -33.87
N GLN A 237 -5.25 11.90 -34.41
CA GLN A 237 -6.64 11.74 -34.87
C GLN A 237 -7.58 11.87 -33.63
N PRO A 238 -8.88 12.15 -33.85
CA PRO A 238 -9.85 12.17 -32.76
C PRO A 238 -9.83 10.84 -31.95
N VAL A 239 -9.58 10.92 -30.67
CA VAL A 239 -9.55 9.78 -29.73
C VAL A 239 -10.81 9.81 -28.87
N LYS A 240 -11.61 8.76 -28.91
CA LYS A 240 -12.87 8.66 -28.16
C LYS A 240 -12.61 8.14 -26.75
N SER A 241 -13.19 8.81 -25.76
CA SER A 241 -13.30 8.32 -24.37
C SER A 241 -14.72 8.51 -23.85
N GLN A 242 -14.96 8.10 -22.60
CA GLN A 242 -16.22 8.42 -21.91
C GLN A 242 -16.47 9.92 -21.71
N PHE A 243 -15.42 10.73 -21.76
CA PHE A 243 -15.51 12.19 -21.56
C PHE A 243 -15.84 12.95 -22.83
N GLY A 244 -15.56 12.36 -24.00
CA GLY A 244 -15.73 13.02 -25.29
C GLY A 244 -14.67 12.57 -26.30
N TRP A 245 -14.53 13.41 -27.34
CA TRP A 245 -13.48 13.28 -28.35
C TRP A 245 -12.30 14.17 -28.00
N HIS A 246 -11.11 13.59 -27.98
CA HIS A 246 -9.86 14.27 -27.65
C HIS A 246 -9.01 14.50 -28.89
N LEU A 247 -8.39 15.66 -29.00
CA LEU A 247 -7.20 15.89 -29.81
C LEU A 247 -6.01 16.00 -28.86
N ILE A 248 -4.99 15.21 -29.08
CA ILE A 248 -3.82 15.10 -28.19
C ILE A 248 -2.60 15.59 -28.97
N GLN A 249 -1.73 16.34 -28.30
CA GLN A 249 -0.41 16.68 -28.82
C GLN A 249 0.63 16.45 -27.72
N VAL A 250 1.56 15.56 -27.98
CA VAL A 250 2.70 15.31 -27.09
C VAL A 250 3.77 16.35 -27.37
N GLN A 251 4.21 17.03 -26.34
CA GLN A 251 5.24 18.08 -26.42
C GLN A 251 6.64 17.53 -26.12
N GLU A 252 6.70 16.58 -25.20
CA GLU A 252 7.95 15.98 -24.74
C GLU A 252 7.70 14.56 -24.27
N ARG A 253 8.71 13.70 -24.43
CA ARG A 253 8.72 12.35 -23.90
C ARG A 253 10.06 12.09 -23.22
N THR A 254 10.01 11.63 -21.99
CA THR A 254 11.19 11.36 -21.18
C THR A 254 11.03 10.02 -20.48
N VAL A 255 12.14 9.43 -20.04
CA VAL A 255 12.13 8.27 -19.14
C VAL A 255 12.67 8.76 -17.81
N ARG A 256 11.98 8.46 -16.72
CA ARG A 256 12.49 8.73 -15.36
C ARG A 256 13.83 8.06 -15.18
N ASN A 257 14.78 8.74 -14.56
CA ASN A 257 16.10 8.13 -14.36
C ASN A 257 16.08 7.07 -13.25
N PHE A 258 17.03 6.14 -13.32
CA PHE A 258 17.11 5.03 -12.36
C PHE A 258 17.17 5.49 -10.89
N ALA A 259 17.90 6.58 -10.60
CA ALA A 259 18.03 7.06 -9.23
C ALA A 259 16.69 7.49 -8.62
N GLU A 260 15.79 8.07 -9.42
CA GLU A 260 14.45 8.49 -8.99
C GLU A 260 13.52 7.30 -8.71
N VAL A 261 13.68 6.21 -9.43
CA VAL A 261 12.77 5.04 -9.37
C VAL A 261 13.37 3.85 -8.61
N LYS A 262 14.65 3.93 -8.25
CA LYS A 262 15.37 2.83 -7.60
C LYS A 262 14.64 2.29 -6.36
N ALA A 263 14.19 3.15 -5.47
CA ALA A 263 13.51 2.73 -4.25
C ALA A 263 12.17 2.00 -4.53
N GLU A 264 11.46 2.43 -5.57
CA GLU A 264 10.23 1.79 -6.05
C GLU A 264 10.53 0.40 -6.62
N ILE A 265 11.56 0.28 -7.46
CA ILE A 265 12.03 -0.98 -8.04
C ILE A 265 12.51 -1.94 -6.96
N ASP A 266 13.33 -1.47 -6.04
CA ASP A 266 13.84 -2.27 -4.91
C ASP A 266 12.68 -2.88 -4.13
N LYS A 267 11.67 -2.08 -3.77
CA LYS A 267 10.48 -2.54 -3.05
C LYS A 267 9.67 -3.56 -3.85
N ARG A 268 9.50 -3.33 -5.14
CA ARG A 268 8.81 -4.27 -6.06
C ARG A 268 9.53 -5.61 -6.10
N LEU A 269 10.83 -5.60 -6.43
CA LEU A 269 11.63 -6.82 -6.53
C LEU A 269 11.73 -7.56 -5.20
N GLN A 270 11.88 -6.84 -4.09
CA GLN A 270 11.86 -7.43 -2.74
C GLN A 270 10.56 -8.19 -2.49
N THR A 271 9.42 -7.57 -2.81
CA THR A 271 8.10 -8.19 -2.64
C THR A 271 7.94 -9.42 -3.53
N GLU A 272 8.30 -9.31 -4.81
CA GLU A 272 8.21 -10.42 -5.76
C GLU A 272 9.11 -11.59 -5.36
N ASN A 273 10.35 -11.33 -4.95
CA ASN A 273 11.28 -12.36 -4.49
C ASN A 273 10.79 -13.03 -3.20
N ALA A 274 10.29 -12.25 -2.24
CA ALA A 274 9.73 -12.81 -1.02
C ALA A 274 8.48 -13.66 -1.29
N GLN A 275 7.61 -13.23 -2.22
CA GLN A 275 6.44 -14.02 -2.64
C GLN A 275 6.85 -15.34 -3.31
N LYS A 276 7.87 -15.33 -4.17
CA LYS A 276 8.43 -16.55 -4.79
C LYS A 276 8.99 -17.50 -3.72
N ALA A 277 9.77 -16.99 -2.77
CA ALA A 277 10.32 -17.78 -1.67
C ALA A 277 9.20 -18.38 -0.80
N MET A 278 8.17 -17.61 -0.50
CA MET A 278 7.02 -18.06 0.27
C MET A 278 6.22 -19.13 -0.49
N GLN A 279 6.02 -18.95 -1.78
CA GLN A 279 5.34 -19.94 -2.61
C GLN A 279 6.13 -21.27 -2.67
N ALA A 280 7.45 -21.20 -2.79
CA ALA A 280 8.31 -22.38 -2.73
C ALA A 280 8.19 -23.09 -1.37
N PHE A 281 8.19 -22.34 -0.27
CA PHE A 281 7.96 -22.88 1.07
C PHE A 281 6.59 -23.58 1.19
N LYS A 282 5.52 -22.91 0.77
CA LYS A 282 4.15 -23.48 0.77
C LYS A 282 4.05 -24.76 -0.06
N SER A 283 4.79 -24.85 -1.15
CA SER A 283 4.81 -26.03 -2.02
C SER A 283 5.53 -27.20 -1.39
N SER A 284 6.57 -26.95 -0.57
CA SER A 284 7.34 -27.97 0.14
C SER A 284 6.69 -28.47 1.44
N ALA A 285 5.82 -27.67 2.04
CA ALA A 285 5.21 -27.91 3.36
C ALA A 285 3.69 -27.77 3.32
N LYS A 286 3.04 -28.55 2.48
CA LYS A 286 1.56 -28.54 2.38
C LYS A 286 0.92 -29.13 3.62
N PRO A 287 -0.14 -28.52 4.17
CA PRO A 287 -0.93 -29.13 5.23
C PRO A 287 -1.63 -30.39 4.68
N VAL A 288 -1.66 -31.43 5.48
CA VAL A 288 -2.42 -32.65 5.19
C VAL A 288 -3.79 -32.52 5.87
N LEU A 289 -4.84 -32.60 5.08
CA LEU A 289 -6.22 -32.52 5.54
C LEU A 289 -6.91 -33.88 5.42
N ASP A 290 -7.64 -34.27 6.45
CA ASP A 290 -8.45 -35.49 6.40
C ASP A 290 -9.71 -35.21 5.55
N GLU A 291 -9.82 -35.86 4.39
CA GLU A 291 -10.92 -35.67 3.46
C GLU A 291 -12.27 -36.16 4.01
N THR A 292 -12.28 -37.04 5.02
CA THR A 292 -13.51 -37.52 5.64
C THR A 292 -14.15 -36.43 6.50
N TYR A 293 -13.32 -35.57 7.08
CA TYR A 293 -13.76 -34.45 7.92
C TYR A 293 -13.96 -33.15 7.14
N PHE A 294 -13.00 -32.81 6.25
CA PHE A 294 -13.03 -31.53 5.51
C PHE A 294 -13.72 -31.62 4.14
N GLY A 295 -14.04 -32.82 3.68
CA GLY A 295 -14.51 -33.04 2.32
C GLY A 295 -13.39 -33.01 1.28
N LYS A 296 -13.69 -33.43 0.06
CA LYS A 296 -12.74 -33.34 -1.05
C LYS A 296 -12.54 -31.87 -1.48
N PRO A 297 -11.32 -31.49 -1.92
CA PRO A 297 -11.09 -30.16 -2.45
C PRO A 297 -12.06 -29.85 -3.58
N ALA A 298 -12.62 -28.63 -3.56
CA ALA A 298 -13.40 -28.16 -4.71
C ALA A 298 -12.51 -28.13 -5.96
N PRO A 299 -13.05 -28.44 -7.17
CA PRO A 299 -12.30 -28.24 -8.40
C PRO A 299 -11.72 -26.82 -8.45
N ALA A 300 -10.47 -26.67 -8.84
CA ALA A 300 -9.86 -25.36 -8.94
C ALA A 300 -10.73 -24.45 -9.80
N ALA A 301 -11.16 -23.33 -9.25
CA ALA A 301 -11.86 -22.32 -10.04
C ALA A 301 -10.98 -21.91 -11.21
N PRO A 302 -11.52 -21.73 -12.42
CA PRO A 302 -10.74 -21.22 -13.53
C PRO A 302 -10.04 -19.91 -13.11
N PRO A 303 -8.84 -19.65 -13.59
CA PRO A 303 -8.12 -18.45 -13.22
C PRO A 303 -9.04 -17.24 -13.44
N GLN A 304 -9.34 -16.52 -12.36
CA GLN A 304 -10.09 -15.28 -12.47
C GLN A 304 -9.29 -14.35 -13.38
N ALA A 305 -9.96 -13.84 -14.42
CA ALA A 305 -9.40 -12.76 -15.23
C ALA A 305 -8.92 -11.65 -14.28
N ALA A 306 -7.74 -11.12 -14.55
CA ALA A 306 -7.18 -10.03 -13.76
C ALA A 306 -8.26 -8.97 -13.51
N PRO A 307 -8.40 -8.47 -12.28
CA PRO A 307 -9.37 -7.42 -12.01
C PRO A 307 -9.11 -6.25 -12.96
N PRO A 308 -10.15 -5.62 -13.49
CA PRO A 308 -9.97 -4.44 -14.31
C PRO A 308 -9.18 -3.39 -13.52
N PRO A 309 -8.35 -2.57 -14.18
CA PRO A 309 -7.54 -1.56 -13.51
C PRO A 309 -8.43 -0.71 -12.59
N VAL A 310 -7.96 -0.54 -11.37
CA VAL A 310 -8.65 0.21 -10.32
C VAL A 310 -8.90 1.63 -10.84
N GLN A 311 -10.15 1.99 -11.00
CA GLN A 311 -10.52 3.38 -11.30
C GLN A 311 -10.13 4.25 -10.08
N PRO A 312 -9.50 5.41 -10.28
CA PRO A 312 -9.23 6.33 -9.19
C PRO A 312 -10.54 6.80 -8.54
N PRO A 313 -10.53 7.09 -7.24
CA PRO A 313 -11.71 7.58 -6.53
C PRO A 313 -12.23 8.88 -7.17
N LYS A 314 -13.58 9.02 -7.14
CA LYS A 314 -14.33 10.16 -7.69
C LYS A 314 -13.93 11.47 -7.04
#